data_24f6a949028414a9ed8f32fd3b507d2f
#
_entry.id   24f6a949028414a9ed8f32fd3b507d2f
#
_cell.length_a   1.000
_cell.length_b   1.000
_cell.length_c   1.000
_cell.angle_alpha   90.00
_cell.angle_beta   90.00
_cell.angle_gamma   90.00
#
_symmetry.space_group_name_H-M   'P 1'
#
loop_
_entity.id
_entity.type
_entity.pdbx_description
1 polymer ?
#
loop_
_entity_poly.entity_id
_entity_poly.type
_entity_poly.pdbx_seq_one_letter_code
_entity_poly.pdbx_strand_id
1 'polypeptide(L)'
;MQLDYLGITGIVLGVLRQFWPVWLALALVLVVSFTFKKRLGLYGHLFDSGVGITGVMICLFWLFTAMFASVIVTFDPLAQVAIMKDALPGAIDPQSGAAYLFGGDRLARDIFSRMVYGSRIVLIIAPAATAFALMVGTTLGLPAGYYGGRIDSVLSFLANLVLAFPVILLFYLLVTPGIMDTPIPYALAAVFFLFPIVFF
;
A
#
# COMPACT_ATOMS: atom_id res chain seq x y z
N MET A 1 -32.14 -10.97 13.66
CA MET A 1 -32.34 -9.94 12.63
C MET A 1 -31.64 -10.43 11.40
N GLN A 2 -32.36 -10.68 10.29
CA GLN A 2 -31.72 -11.10 9.04
C GLN A 2 -31.17 -9.85 8.36
N LEU A 3 -29.93 -9.97 7.85
CA LEU A 3 -29.31 -8.91 7.04
C LEU A 3 -29.86 -9.04 5.60
N ASP A 4 -30.15 -7.91 4.97
CA ASP A 4 -30.42 -7.84 3.55
C ASP A 4 -29.11 -7.79 2.78
N TYR A 5 -29.12 -8.30 1.55
CA TYR A 5 -27.92 -8.41 0.71
C TYR A 5 -28.13 -7.86 -0.69
N LEU A 6 -27.15 -7.15 -1.19
CA LEU A 6 -27.09 -6.80 -2.61
C LEU A 6 -26.75 -8.04 -3.44
N GLY A 7 -27.41 -8.18 -4.60
CA GLY A 7 -26.96 -9.16 -5.60
C GLY A 7 -25.58 -8.79 -6.17
N ILE A 8 -24.93 -9.74 -6.86
CA ILE A 8 -23.59 -9.55 -7.46
C ILE A 8 -23.56 -8.30 -8.36
N THR A 9 -24.59 -8.07 -9.15
CA THR A 9 -24.73 -6.86 -10.00
C THR A 9 -24.74 -5.58 -9.18
N GLY A 10 -25.43 -5.58 -8.04
CA GLY A 10 -25.47 -4.44 -7.11
C GLY A 10 -24.12 -4.14 -6.49
N ILE A 11 -23.36 -5.17 -6.13
CA ILE A 11 -21.99 -5.03 -5.61
C ILE A 11 -21.07 -4.41 -6.66
N VAL A 12 -21.05 -4.95 -7.88
CA VAL A 12 -20.23 -4.44 -8.99
C VAL A 12 -20.56 -2.99 -9.31
N LEU A 13 -21.84 -2.66 -9.45
CA LEU A 13 -22.29 -1.29 -9.69
C LEU A 13 -21.94 -0.36 -8.52
N GLY A 14 -22.05 -0.84 -7.28
CA GLY A 14 -21.65 -0.11 -6.08
C GLY A 14 -20.18 0.26 -6.11
N VAL A 15 -19.29 -0.70 -6.39
CA VAL A 15 -17.85 -0.48 -6.53
C VAL A 15 -17.57 0.53 -7.64
N LEU A 16 -18.09 0.31 -8.85
CA LEU A 16 -17.88 1.21 -9.98
C LEU A 16 -18.35 2.64 -9.67
N ARG A 17 -19.48 2.78 -8.99
CA ARG A 17 -20.03 4.08 -8.61
C ARG A 17 -19.14 4.77 -7.55
N GLN A 18 -18.65 4.06 -6.56
CA GLN A 18 -17.78 4.67 -5.53
C GLN A 18 -16.44 5.14 -6.08
N PHE A 19 -15.91 4.47 -7.10
CA PHE A 19 -14.68 4.89 -7.78
C PHE A 19 -14.85 6.03 -8.80
N TRP A 20 -16.04 6.70 -8.84
CA TRP A 20 -16.29 7.79 -9.81
C TRP A 20 -15.20 8.89 -9.83
N PRO A 21 -14.61 9.35 -8.68
CA PRO A 21 -13.59 10.38 -8.73
C PRO A 21 -12.29 9.89 -9.37
N VAL A 22 -11.98 8.60 -9.19
CA VAL A 22 -10.81 7.96 -9.82
C VAL A 22 -11.01 7.86 -11.33
N TRP A 23 -12.20 7.45 -11.79
CA TRP A 23 -12.49 7.36 -13.22
C TRP A 23 -12.42 8.72 -13.91
N LEU A 24 -12.93 9.77 -13.27
CA LEU A 24 -12.83 11.14 -13.80
C LEU A 24 -11.38 11.62 -13.87
N ALA A 25 -10.60 11.41 -12.80
CA ALA A 25 -9.20 11.80 -12.76
C ALA A 25 -8.37 11.05 -13.82
N LEU A 26 -8.58 9.73 -13.96
CA LEU A 26 -7.94 8.94 -15.00
C LEU A 26 -8.30 9.44 -16.40
N ALA A 27 -9.58 9.66 -16.69
CA ALA A 27 -10.02 10.16 -17.99
C ALA A 27 -9.37 11.51 -18.31
N LEU A 28 -9.34 12.44 -17.35
CA LEU A 28 -8.73 13.76 -17.52
C LEU A 28 -7.23 13.65 -17.80
N VAL A 29 -6.49 12.87 -17.00
CA VAL A 29 -5.05 12.70 -17.21
C VAL A 29 -4.76 12.01 -18.53
N LEU A 30 -5.54 11.01 -18.93
CA LEU A 30 -5.36 10.33 -20.21
C LEU A 30 -5.61 11.30 -21.38
N VAL A 31 -6.72 12.08 -21.36
CA VAL A 31 -7.01 13.07 -22.39
C VAL A 31 -5.88 14.08 -22.51
N VAL A 32 -5.40 14.65 -21.40
CA VAL A 32 -4.28 15.58 -21.39
C VAL A 32 -3.00 14.92 -21.92
N SER A 33 -2.70 13.70 -21.48
CA SER A 33 -1.51 12.97 -21.91
C SER A 33 -1.51 12.66 -23.41
N PHE A 34 -2.65 12.24 -23.97
CA PHE A 34 -2.77 12.02 -25.41
C PHE A 34 -2.70 13.33 -26.21
N THR A 35 -3.32 14.41 -25.73
CA THR A 35 -3.33 15.71 -26.40
C THR A 35 -1.92 16.32 -26.44
N PHE A 36 -1.19 16.23 -25.33
CA PHE A 36 0.15 16.83 -25.21
C PHE A 36 1.29 15.82 -25.39
N LYS A 37 1.03 14.62 -25.88
CA LYS A 37 1.99 13.52 -26.04
C LYS A 37 3.33 13.96 -26.62
N LYS A 38 3.30 14.77 -27.69
CA LYS A 38 4.51 15.26 -28.38
C LYS A 38 5.35 16.23 -27.54
N ARG A 39 4.76 16.88 -26.53
CA ARG A 39 5.45 17.84 -25.64
C ARG A 39 5.97 17.21 -24.34
N LEU A 40 5.52 16.01 -24.01
CA LEU A 40 5.82 15.34 -22.75
C LEU A 40 7.12 14.51 -22.76
N GLY A 41 7.94 14.60 -23.82
CA GLY A 41 9.25 13.94 -23.89
C GLY A 41 9.17 12.44 -23.58
N LEU A 42 10.01 11.96 -22.66
CA LEU A 42 10.07 10.56 -22.27
C LEU A 42 8.72 9.98 -21.78
N TYR A 43 7.93 10.78 -21.06
CA TYR A 43 6.59 10.36 -20.63
C TYR A 43 5.66 10.09 -21.83
N GLY A 44 5.77 10.89 -22.91
CA GLY A 44 4.99 10.71 -24.13
C GLY A 44 5.25 9.34 -24.81
N HIS A 45 6.47 8.81 -24.73
CA HIS A 45 6.81 7.51 -25.32
C HIS A 45 6.11 6.33 -24.61
N LEU A 46 5.68 6.47 -23.34
CA LEU A 46 4.88 5.45 -22.67
C LEU A 46 3.55 5.18 -23.39
N PHE A 47 3.02 6.19 -24.09
CA PHE A 47 1.78 6.09 -24.86
C PHE A 47 1.97 5.56 -26.29
N ASP A 48 3.19 5.15 -26.67
CA ASP A 48 3.48 4.48 -27.95
C ASP A 48 3.26 2.98 -27.87
N SER A 49 3.26 2.41 -26.69
CA SER A 49 3.06 0.97 -26.48
C SER A 49 1.84 0.68 -25.61
N GLY A 50 1.10 -0.40 -25.92
CA GLY A 50 -0.03 -0.85 -25.10
C GLY A 50 0.39 -1.21 -23.67
N VAL A 51 1.59 -1.76 -23.49
CA VAL A 51 2.16 -2.08 -22.17
C VAL A 51 2.40 -0.81 -21.36
N GLY A 52 2.94 0.23 -21.99
CA GLY A 52 3.17 1.53 -21.34
C GLY A 52 1.87 2.17 -20.88
N ILE A 53 0.85 2.19 -21.73
CA ILE A 53 -0.49 2.70 -21.37
C ILE A 53 -1.07 1.93 -20.19
N THR A 54 -1.04 0.59 -20.25
CA THR A 54 -1.58 -0.25 -19.17
C THR A 54 -0.83 -0.01 -17.86
N GLY A 55 0.50 0.07 -17.90
CA GLY A 55 1.32 0.37 -16.71
C GLY A 55 0.98 1.73 -16.09
N VAL A 56 0.89 2.77 -16.90
CA VAL A 56 0.50 4.11 -16.46
C VAL A 56 -0.91 4.11 -15.86
N MET A 57 -1.87 3.43 -16.49
CA MET A 57 -3.23 3.33 -15.97
C MET A 57 -3.30 2.66 -14.61
N ILE A 58 -2.58 1.55 -14.40
CA ILE A 58 -2.54 0.85 -13.11
C ILE A 58 -1.91 1.74 -12.04
N CYS A 59 -0.78 2.37 -12.33
CA CYS A 59 -0.11 3.27 -11.38
C CYS A 59 -0.99 4.46 -11.00
N LEU A 60 -1.62 5.11 -11.99
CA LEU A 60 -2.51 6.25 -11.76
C LEU A 60 -3.80 5.85 -11.04
N PHE A 61 -4.34 4.65 -11.34
CA PHE A 61 -5.52 4.13 -10.63
C PHE A 61 -5.24 4.03 -9.12
N TRP A 62 -4.13 3.42 -8.71
CA TRP A 62 -3.78 3.29 -7.30
C TRP A 62 -3.41 4.63 -6.67
N LEU A 63 -2.73 5.50 -7.41
CA LEU A 63 -2.42 6.86 -6.97
C LEU A 63 -3.69 7.65 -6.66
N PHE A 64 -4.65 7.67 -7.59
CA PHE A 64 -5.91 8.39 -7.39
C PHE A 64 -6.80 7.72 -6.35
N THR A 65 -6.79 6.39 -6.24
CA THR A 65 -7.48 5.68 -5.16
C THR A 65 -6.98 6.14 -3.80
N ALA A 66 -5.68 6.25 -3.61
CA ALA A 66 -5.10 6.72 -2.37
C ALA A 66 -5.40 8.22 -2.10
N MET A 67 -5.38 9.05 -3.14
CA MET A 67 -5.70 10.49 -3.01
C MET A 67 -7.17 10.71 -2.65
N PHE A 68 -8.08 10.02 -3.31
CA PHE A 68 -9.52 10.14 -3.10
C PHE A 68 -10.11 9.15 -2.10
N ALA A 69 -9.26 8.46 -1.33
CA ALA A 69 -9.71 7.43 -0.38
C ALA A 69 -10.85 7.90 0.52
N SER A 70 -10.78 9.12 1.06
CA SER A 70 -11.82 9.71 1.92
C SER A 70 -13.15 9.99 1.20
N VAL A 71 -13.16 10.08 -0.11
CA VAL A 71 -14.37 10.29 -0.93
C VAL A 71 -14.95 8.97 -1.39
N ILE A 72 -14.11 7.96 -1.59
CA ILE A 72 -14.49 6.64 -2.09
C ILE A 72 -15.15 5.82 -0.98
N VAL A 73 -14.64 5.89 0.26
CA VAL A 73 -15.13 5.07 1.36
C VAL A 73 -16.50 5.55 1.87
N THR A 74 -17.37 4.61 2.18
CA THR A 74 -18.69 4.88 2.74
C THR A 74 -18.65 4.86 4.27
N PHE A 75 -17.81 4.01 4.84
CA PHE A 75 -17.66 3.81 6.28
C PHE A 75 -16.27 4.21 6.76
N ASP A 76 -16.17 4.64 8.01
CA ASP A 76 -14.86 4.78 8.65
C ASP A 76 -14.18 3.40 8.69
N PRO A 77 -12.94 3.28 8.20
CA PRO A 77 -12.22 2.00 8.15
C PRO A 77 -12.00 1.32 9.50
N LEU A 78 -12.12 2.08 10.61
CA LEU A 78 -11.97 1.59 11.97
C LEU A 78 -13.31 1.40 12.68
N ALA A 79 -14.42 1.93 12.15
CA ALA A 79 -15.75 1.75 12.74
C ALA A 79 -16.15 0.27 12.80
N GLN A 80 -16.72 -0.13 13.92
CA GLN A 80 -17.16 -1.50 14.19
C GLN A 80 -18.67 -1.51 14.36
N VAL A 81 -19.37 -2.12 13.43
CA VAL A 81 -20.84 -2.30 13.48
C VAL A 81 -21.14 -3.75 13.83
N ALA A 82 -21.40 -4.03 15.10
CA ALA A 82 -21.45 -5.39 15.66
C ALA A 82 -22.28 -6.40 14.83
N ILE A 83 -23.41 -5.95 14.26
CA ILE A 83 -24.28 -6.79 13.42
C ILE A 83 -23.62 -7.20 12.09
N MET A 84 -22.59 -6.47 11.65
CA MET A 84 -21.87 -6.69 10.39
C MET A 84 -20.62 -7.60 10.58
N LYS A 85 -20.47 -8.20 11.76
CA LYS A 85 -19.36 -9.14 12.02
C LYS A 85 -19.47 -10.34 11.10
N ASP A 86 -18.37 -10.65 10.41
CA ASP A 86 -18.27 -11.77 9.45
C ASP A 86 -19.38 -11.74 8.38
N ALA A 87 -19.96 -10.56 8.11
CA ALA A 87 -21.01 -10.40 7.11
C ALA A 87 -20.49 -10.70 5.70
N LEU A 88 -21.31 -11.36 4.88
CA LEU A 88 -20.97 -11.67 3.50
C LEU A 88 -20.93 -10.39 2.63
N PRO A 89 -20.23 -10.43 1.47
CA PRO A 89 -20.22 -9.31 0.53
C PRO A 89 -21.63 -8.87 0.13
N GLY A 90 -21.86 -7.55 0.12
CA GLY A 90 -23.15 -6.96 -0.21
C GLY A 90 -24.13 -6.85 0.95
N ALA A 91 -23.75 -7.19 2.19
CA ALA A 91 -24.58 -7.01 3.36
C ALA A 91 -24.94 -5.54 3.58
N ILE A 92 -26.21 -5.26 3.82
CA ILE A 92 -26.73 -3.90 4.05
C ILE A 92 -26.78 -3.66 5.57
N ASP A 93 -26.14 -2.61 6.02
CA ASP A 93 -26.23 -2.17 7.40
C ASP A 93 -27.62 -1.60 7.68
N PRO A 94 -28.40 -2.18 8.60
CA PRO A 94 -29.75 -1.74 8.89
C PRO A 94 -29.85 -0.32 9.47
N GLN A 95 -28.77 0.22 10.02
CA GLN A 95 -28.75 1.54 10.64
C GLN A 95 -28.49 2.65 9.62
N SER A 96 -27.51 2.45 8.73
CA SER A 96 -27.12 3.44 7.72
C SER A 96 -27.80 3.23 6.37
N GLY A 97 -28.34 2.03 6.09
CA GLY A 97 -28.84 1.64 4.77
C GLY A 97 -27.75 1.45 3.72
N ALA A 98 -26.48 1.61 4.09
CA ALA A 98 -25.35 1.44 3.20
C ALA A 98 -24.84 -0.01 3.22
N ALA A 99 -24.28 -0.48 2.10
CA ALA A 99 -23.83 -1.85 1.97
C ALA A 99 -22.31 -1.97 2.22
N TYR A 100 -21.91 -3.03 2.94
CA TYR A 100 -20.55 -3.52 3.02
C TYR A 100 -20.24 -4.29 1.72
N LEU A 101 -19.70 -3.60 0.72
CA LEU A 101 -19.54 -4.16 -0.63
C LEU A 101 -18.70 -5.44 -0.64
N PHE A 102 -17.65 -5.52 0.19
CA PHE A 102 -16.82 -6.72 0.32
C PHE A 102 -17.05 -7.48 1.64
N GLY A 103 -18.13 -7.13 2.34
CA GLY A 103 -18.50 -7.74 3.61
C GLY A 103 -17.77 -7.17 4.81
N GLY A 104 -18.02 -7.76 5.98
CA GLY A 104 -17.44 -7.40 7.27
C GLY A 104 -16.31 -8.33 7.70
N ASP A 105 -15.30 -7.79 8.39
CA ASP A 105 -14.25 -8.60 8.99
C ASP A 105 -14.68 -9.15 10.36
N ARG A 106 -13.79 -9.94 11.03
CA ARG A 106 -14.02 -10.50 12.35
C ARG A 106 -14.23 -9.44 13.45
N LEU A 107 -13.83 -8.22 13.21
CA LEU A 107 -14.04 -7.08 14.09
C LEU A 107 -15.21 -6.21 13.64
N ALA A 108 -16.05 -6.70 12.75
CA ALA A 108 -17.24 -6.01 12.22
C ALA A 108 -16.93 -4.70 11.48
N ARG A 109 -15.75 -4.60 10.83
CA ARG A 109 -15.32 -3.42 10.06
C ARG A 109 -15.53 -3.67 8.57
N ASP A 110 -15.82 -2.62 7.80
CA ASP A 110 -15.98 -2.72 6.36
C ASP A 110 -14.66 -3.02 5.64
N ILE A 111 -14.60 -4.17 4.97
CA ILE A 111 -13.40 -4.63 4.25
C ILE A 111 -13.09 -3.71 3.07
N PHE A 112 -14.10 -3.22 2.34
CA PHE A 112 -13.91 -2.33 1.20
C PHE A 112 -13.24 -1.01 1.62
N SER A 113 -13.78 -0.34 2.64
CA SER A 113 -13.22 0.91 3.16
C SER A 113 -11.78 0.73 3.65
N ARG A 114 -11.50 -0.38 4.33
CA ARG A 114 -10.15 -0.72 4.80
C ARG A 114 -9.17 -0.94 3.66
N MET A 115 -9.59 -1.62 2.59
CA MET A 115 -8.75 -1.86 1.42
C MET A 115 -8.42 -0.54 0.71
N VAL A 116 -9.41 0.33 0.52
CA VAL A 116 -9.21 1.65 -0.10
C VAL A 116 -8.28 2.53 0.74
N TYR A 117 -8.49 2.59 2.06
CA TYR A 117 -7.60 3.35 2.96
C TYR A 117 -6.19 2.74 3.04
N GLY A 118 -6.08 1.42 2.94
CA GLY A 118 -4.80 0.72 2.88
C GLY A 118 -3.91 1.21 1.72
N SER A 119 -4.50 1.55 0.57
CA SER A 119 -3.77 2.10 -0.57
C SER A 119 -3.05 3.41 -0.23
N ARG A 120 -3.66 4.26 0.62
CA ARG A 120 -3.07 5.51 1.10
C ARG A 120 -1.84 5.28 1.98
N ILE A 121 -1.95 4.31 2.88
CA ILE A 121 -0.82 3.91 3.75
C ILE A 121 0.35 3.39 2.91
N VAL A 122 0.07 2.50 1.95
CA VAL A 122 1.09 1.95 1.04
C VAL A 122 1.75 3.06 0.21
N LEU A 123 0.96 4.01 -0.32
CA LEU A 123 1.49 5.12 -1.13
C LEU A 123 2.42 6.05 -0.33
N ILE A 124 2.26 6.16 0.97
CA ILE A 124 3.14 6.96 1.83
C ILE A 124 4.36 6.15 2.26
N ILE A 125 4.13 4.93 2.77
CA ILE A 125 5.19 4.13 3.38
C ILE A 125 6.16 3.58 2.33
N ALA A 126 5.67 3.05 1.19
CA ALA A 126 6.52 2.40 0.22
C ALA A 126 7.53 3.35 -0.44
N PRO A 127 7.15 4.56 -0.94
CA PRO A 127 8.13 5.50 -1.47
C PRO A 127 9.10 6.02 -0.41
N ALA A 128 8.64 6.27 0.82
CA ALA A 128 9.49 6.71 1.91
C ALA A 128 10.54 5.64 2.28
N ALA A 129 10.10 4.38 2.40
CA ALA A 129 11.01 3.27 2.67
C ALA A 129 12.02 3.06 1.52
N THR A 130 11.55 3.14 0.26
CA THR A 130 12.42 3.01 -0.91
C THR A 130 13.45 4.14 -0.99
N ALA A 131 13.03 5.39 -0.77
CA ALA A 131 13.94 6.53 -0.76
C ALA A 131 15.00 6.40 0.34
N PHE A 132 14.58 5.99 1.54
CA PHE A 132 15.49 5.73 2.64
C PHE A 132 16.47 4.59 2.32
N ALA A 133 15.98 3.48 1.79
CA ALA A 133 16.80 2.34 1.39
C ALA A 133 17.83 2.71 0.31
N LEU A 134 17.42 3.47 -0.72
CA LEU A 134 18.32 3.97 -1.76
C LEU A 134 19.39 4.90 -1.16
N MET A 135 18.99 5.84 -0.30
CA MET A 135 19.93 6.78 0.32
C MET A 135 20.98 6.04 1.13
N VAL A 136 20.56 5.12 1.97
CA VAL A 136 21.48 4.35 2.82
C VAL A 136 22.31 3.36 1.99
N GLY A 137 21.69 2.62 1.10
CA GLY A 137 22.37 1.65 0.24
C GLY A 137 23.44 2.30 -0.64
N THR A 138 23.14 3.45 -1.24
CA THR A 138 24.14 4.17 -2.05
C THR A 138 25.26 4.76 -1.21
N THR A 139 24.98 5.32 -0.03
CA THR A 139 26.01 5.91 0.84
C THR A 139 26.99 4.87 1.39
N LEU A 140 26.56 3.64 1.58
CA LEU A 140 27.42 2.55 2.06
C LEU A 140 27.97 1.69 0.91
N GLY A 141 27.14 1.40 -0.09
CA GLY A 141 27.52 0.55 -1.21
C GLY A 141 28.57 1.20 -2.13
N LEU A 142 28.46 2.51 -2.41
CA LEU A 142 29.46 3.19 -3.25
C LEU A 142 30.88 3.15 -2.66
N PRO A 143 31.12 3.46 -1.37
CA PRO A 143 32.44 3.30 -0.80
C PRO A 143 32.91 1.84 -0.75
N ALA A 144 32.02 0.89 -0.46
CA ALA A 144 32.35 -0.53 -0.49
C ALA A 144 32.87 -0.98 -1.86
N GLY A 145 32.12 -0.61 -2.92
CA GLY A 145 32.50 -0.95 -4.29
C GLY A 145 33.76 -0.21 -4.78
N TYR A 146 33.96 1.05 -4.35
CA TYR A 146 35.09 1.85 -4.78
C TYR A 146 36.42 1.47 -4.09
N TYR A 147 36.41 1.32 -2.76
CA TYR A 147 37.60 1.00 -2.00
C TYR A 147 37.89 -0.51 -1.90
N GLY A 148 36.83 -1.33 -1.98
CA GLY A 148 36.94 -2.79 -1.90
C GLY A 148 37.59 -3.29 -0.57
N GLY A 149 38.13 -4.48 -0.62
CA GLY A 149 38.96 -5.04 0.45
C GLY A 149 38.25 -5.19 1.79
N ARG A 150 38.81 -4.63 2.86
CA ARG A 150 38.26 -4.78 4.22
C ARG A 150 36.94 -4.06 4.42
N ILE A 151 36.72 -2.92 3.76
CA ILE A 151 35.49 -2.15 3.85
C ILE A 151 34.34 -2.99 3.25
N ASP A 152 34.54 -3.50 2.04
CA ASP A 152 33.59 -4.37 1.37
C ASP A 152 33.31 -5.64 2.19
N SER A 153 34.35 -6.31 2.70
CA SER A 153 34.18 -7.52 3.51
C SER A 153 33.35 -7.28 4.78
N VAL A 154 33.57 -6.16 5.48
CA VAL A 154 32.82 -5.82 6.70
C VAL A 154 31.36 -5.51 6.36
N LEU A 155 31.12 -4.70 5.34
CA LEU A 155 29.76 -4.33 4.92
C LEU A 155 29.00 -5.55 4.41
N SER A 156 29.63 -6.38 3.60
CA SER A 156 29.05 -7.64 3.12
C SER A 156 28.76 -8.64 4.25
N PHE A 157 29.63 -8.71 5.26
CA PHE A 157 29.38 -9.54 6.44
C PHE A 157 28.17 -9.05 7.23
N LEU A 158 28.05 -7.73 7.47
CA LEU A 158 26.89 -7.14 8.14
C LEU A 158 25.62 -7.37 7.33
N ALA A 159 25.72 -7.24 6.00
CA ALA A 159 24.63 -7.54 5.08
C ALA A 159 24.11 -8.96 5.26
N ASN A 160 25.01 -9.92 5.16
CA ASN A 160 24.64 -11.34 5.30
C ASN A 160 24.12 -11.68 6.69
N LEU A 161 24.63 -11.02 7.74
CA LEU A 161 24.15 -11.20 9.11
C LEU A 161 22.68 -10.79 9.24
N VAL A 162 22.31 -9.65 8.69
CA VAL A 162 20.92 -9.17 8.73
C VAL A 162 20.03 -10.04 7.85
N LEU A 163 20.47 -10.45 6.67
CA LEU A 163 19.75 -11.36 5.77
C LEU A 163 19.52 -12.74 6.37
N ALA A 164 20.36 -13.18 7.29
CA ALA A 164 20.19 -14.46 7.99
C ALA A 164 18.97 -14.47 8.92
N PHE A 165 18.44 -13.30 9.33
CA PHE A 165 17.25 -13.23 10.15
C PHE A 165 15.97 -13.31 9.30
N PRO A 166 15.01 -14.21 9.63
CA PRO A 166 13.72 -14.23 8.99
C PRO A 166 12.94 -12.94 9.29
N VAL A 167 12.75 -12.08 8.27
CA VAL A 167 12.12 -10.76 8.41
C VAL A 167 10.76 -10.85 9.11
N ILE A 168 9.96 -11.85 8.77
CA ILE A 168 8.63 -12.07 9.36
C ILE A 168 8.70 -12.31 10.86
N LEU A 169 9.67 -13.13 11.32
CA LEU A 169 9.84 -13.40 12.76
C LEU A 169 10.25 -12.14 13.51
N LEU A 170 11.10 -11.34 12.91
CA LEU A 170 11.55 -10.10 13.48
C LEU A 170 10.42 -9.08 13.60
N PHE A 171 9.57 -8.92 12.57
CA PHE A 171 8.36 -8.11 12.64
C PHE A 171 7.38 -8.62 13.71
N TYR A 172 7.16 -9.93 13.77
CA TYR A 172 6.28 -10.52 14.78
C TYR A 172 6.78 -10.22 16.19
N LEU A 173 8.09 -10.37 16.41
CA LEU A 173 8.72 -10.09 17.70
C LEU A 173 8.57 -8.61 18.10
N LEU A 174 8.73 -7.69 17.15
CA LEU A 174 8.61 -6.24 17.39
C LEU A 174 7.18 -5.79 17.69
N VAL A 175 6.17 -6.45 17.09
CA VAL A 175 4.76 -6.05 17.23
C VAL A 175 4.08 -6.79 18.40
N THR A 176 4.70 -7.81 18.98
CA THR A 176 4.09 -8.58 20.07
C THR A 176 3.98 -7.73 21.35
N PRO A 177 2.74 -7.55 21.90
CA PRO A 177 2.56 -6.87 23.19
C PRO A 177 3.33 -7.56 24.32
N GLY A 178 3.94 -6.78 25.21
CA GLY A 178 4.77 -7.26 26.30
C GLY A 178 6.27 -7.29 26.02
N ILE A 179 6.71 -7.36 24.77
CA ILE A 179 8.11 -7.16 24.40
C ILE A 179 8.41 -5.66 24.29
N MET A 180 7.42 -4.84 23.94
CA MET A 180 7.53 -3.39 23.83
C MET A 180 7.91 -2.70 25.16
N ASP A 181 7.63 -3.34 26.30
CA ASP A 181 7.96 -2.82 27.63
C ASP A 181 9.40 -3.16 28.07
N THR A 182 10.16 -3.86 27.24
CA THR A 182 11.55 -4.22 27.52
C THR A 182 12.50 -3.42 26.63
N PRO A 183 13.80 -3.25 26.97
CA PRO A 183 14.78 -2.60 26.10
C PRO A 183 15.10 -3.37 24.81
N ILE A 184 14.65 -4.63 24.72
CA ILE A 184 14.89 -5.51 23.57
C ILE A 184 14.33 -4.95 22.24
N PRO A 185 13.07 -4.38 22.18
CA PRO A 185 12.56 -3.83 20.94
C PRO A 185 13.36 -2.63 20.43
N TYR A 186 13.94 -1.83 21.31
CA TYR A 186 14.77 -0.70 20.89
C TYR A 186 16.11 -1.17 20.29
N ALA A 187 16.71 -2.21 20.83
CA ALA A 187 17.90 -2.83 20.28
C ALA A 187 17.61 -3.51 18.93
N LEU A 188 16.47 -4.20 18.83
CA LEU A 188 16.02 -4.81 17.58
C LEU A 188 15.59 -3.75 16.55
N ALA A 189 14.93 -2.68 16.96
CA ALA A 189 14.60 -1.56 16.07
C ALA A 189 15.87 -0.90 15.52
N ALA A 190 16.94 -0.77 16.35
CA ALA A 190 18.23 -0.29 15.88
C ALA A 190 18.84 -1.22 14.81
N VAL A 191 18.74 -2.54 14.99
CA VAL A 191 19.12 -3.52 13.97
C VAL A 191 18.25 -3.36 12.71
N PHE A 192 16.95 -3.04 12.85
CA PHE A 192 16.04 -2.80 11.72
C PHE A 192 16.32 -1.49 10.99
N PHE A 193 16.72 -0.44 11.69
CA PHE A 193 17.21 0.77 11.04
C PHE A 193 18.48 0.49 10.21
N LEU A 194 19.26 -0.53 10.61
CA LEU A 194 20.38 -1.05 9.82
C LEU A 194 19.94 -1.96 8.66
N PHE A 195 18.73 -2.48 8.67
CA PHE A 195 18.24 -3.42 7.64
C PHE A 195 18.19 -2.84 6.21
N PRO A 196 17.71 -1.61 5.95
CA PRO A 196 17.82 -1.00 4.62
C PRO A 196 19.27 -0.73 4.19
N ILE A 197 20.18 -0.56 5.16
CA ILE A 197 21.62 -0.37 4.93
C ILE A 197 22.24 -1.57 4.23
N VAL A 198 21.62 -2.70 4.41
CA VAL A 198 22.14 -4.01 4.07
C VAL A 198 21.52 -4.57 2.80
N PHE A 199 20.30 -4.14 2.45
CA PHE A 199 19.54 -4.69 1.32
C PHE A 199 19.77 -3.95 -0.01
N PHE A 200 20.48 -2.83 0.00
CA PHE A 200 20.77 -2.03 -1.19
C PHE A 200 22.25 -1.62 -1.27
#